data_a25452e31fcd7360deda6bb2eb4a4b05
#
_entry.id   a25452e31fcd7360deda6bb2eb4a4b05
#
_cell.length_a   1.000
_cell.length_b   1.000
_cell.length_c   1.000
_cell.angle_alpha   90.00
_cell.angle_beta   90.00
_cell.angle_gamma   90.00
#
_symmetry.space_group_name_H-M   'P 1'
#
loop_
_entity.id
_entity.type
_entity.pdbx_description
1 polymer ?
#
loop_
_entity_poly.entity_id
_entity_poly.type
_entity_poly.pdbx_seq_one_letter_code
_entity_poly.pdbx_strand_id
1 'polypeptide(L)'
;EDDRTAYRRGKIGFVFQSFNLIEELNVTENVGLPLGYLGVKGEERRKRVAETLERMGITHRASHYPNQLSGGQQQRVAIARAVVSRPGLILADEPTGNLDSKNGIEVMELLRELNREGTTVVMVTHSQRDASYADRIINLFDGQIVDEVLSQL
;
A
#
# COMPACT_ATOMS: atom_id res chain seq x y z
N GLU A 1 5.39 25.74 -3.26
CA GLU A 1 5.20 24.58 -2.32
C GLU A 1 3.78 24.03 -2.38
N ASP A 2 2.79 24.89 -2.51
CA ASP A 2 1.36 24.50 -2.59
C ASP A 2 1.03 23.66 -3.82
N ASP A 3 1.62 23.98 -4.99
CA ASP A 3 1.36 23.24 -6.24
C ASP A 3 1.88 21.81 -6.20
N ARG A 4 3.02 21.56 -5.57
CA ARG A 4 3.59 20.21 -5.44
C ARG A 4 2.79 19.36 -4.47
N THR A 5 2.29 19.95 -3.40
CA THR A 5 1.45 19.28 -2.41
C THR A 5 0.08 18.94 -3.01
N ALA A 6 -0.52 19.87 -3.75
CA ALA A 6 -1.78 19.65 -4.47
C ALA A 6 -1.62 18.55 -5.54
N TYR A 7 -0.48 18.53 -6.25
CA TYR A 7 -0.20 17.49 -7.25
C TYR A 7 -0.08 16.09 -6.64
N ARG A 8 0.48 15.97 -5.43
CA ARG A 8 0.65 14.69 -4.73
C ARG A 8 -0.64 14.12 -4.15
N ARG A 9 -1.63 14.97 -3.88
CA ARG A 9 -2.91 14.53 -3.31
C ARG A 9 -3.60 13.51 -4.21
N GLY A 10 -3.83 12.32 -3.67
CA GLY A 10 -4.52 11.23 -4.34
C GLY A 10 -3.77 10.55 -5.48
N LYS A 11 -2.55 11.01 -5.84
CA LYS A 11 -1.76 10.45 -6.95
C LYS A 11 -0.71 9.44 -6.50
N ILE A 12 -0.29 9.52 -5.25
CA ILE A 12 0.71 8.63 -4.65
C ILE A 12 0.13 8.00 -3.40
N GLY A 13 0.17 6.67 -3.33
CA GLY A 13 -0.12 5.91 -2.13
C GLY A 13 1.17 5.44 -1.46
N PHE A 14 1.17 5.38 -0.13
CA PHE A 14 2.34 4.95 0.66
C PHE A 14 2.01 3.71 1.47
N VAL A 15 2.91 2.73 1.44
CA VAL A 15 2.86 1.52 2.26
C VAL A 15 4.17 1.41 3.03
N PHE A 16 4.08 1.31 4.36
CA PHE A 16 5.25 1.31 5.25
C PHE A 16 5.42 -0.03 5.96
N GLN A 17 6.65 -0.31 6.39
CA GLN A 17 6.98 -1.50 7.18
C GLN A 17 6.17 -1.59 8.48
N SER A 18 5.96 -0.48 9.16
CA SER A 18 5.25 -0.39 10.44
C SER A 18 3.74 -0.11 10.30
N PHE A 19 3.21 -0.22 9.08
CA PHE A 19 1.80 -0.03 8.73
C PHE A 19 1.30 1.41 8.88
N ASN A 20 1.67 2.12 9.93
CA ASN A 20 1.29 3.52 10.22
C ASN A 20 -0.23 3.75 10.26
N LEU A 21 -0.97 2.81 10.82
CA LEU A 21 -2.40 2.98 11.06
C LEU A 21 -2.63 3.87 12.28
N ILE A 22 -3.73 4.62 12.26
CA ILE A 22 -4.16 5.42 13.40
C ILE A 22 -4.91 4.52 14.37
N GLU A 23 -4.37 4.34 15.58
CA GLU A 23 -4.87 3.39 16.57
C GLU A 23 -6.28 3.71 17.07
N GLU A 24 -6.65 4.99 17.10
CA GLU A 24 -7.95 5.47 17.56
C GLU A 24 -9.05 5.33 16.49
N LEU A 25 -8.70 4.96 15.28
CA LEU A 25 -9.63 4.77 14.18
C LEU A 25 -9.78 3.28 13.84
N ASN A 26 -10.98 2.87 13.48
CA ASN A 26 -11.21 1.52 12.99
C ASN A 26 -10.69 1.36 11.55
N VAL A 27 -10.81 0.15 11.00
CA VAL A 27 -10.37 -0.17 9.64
C VAL A 27 -11.03 0.73 8.60
N THR A 28 -12.35 0.86 8.64
CA THR A 28 -13.11 1.71 7.71
C THR A 28 -12.63 3.15 7.75
N GLU A 29 -12.45 3.69 8.94
CA GLU A 29 -12.01 5.07 9.14
C GLU A 29 -10.57 5.30 8.67
N ASN A 30 -9.65 4.36 8.96
CA ASN A 30 -8.28 4.42 8.45
C ASN A 30 -8.23 4.45 6.92
N VAL A 31 -8.94 3.55 6.28
CA VAL A 31 -8.98 3.45 4.82
C VAL A 31 -9.61 4.68 4.19
N GLY A 32 -10.63 5.25 4.82
CA GLY A 32 -11.34 6.43 4.32
C GLY A 32 -10.60 7.75 4.46
N LEU A 33 -9.51 7.82 5.25
CA LEU A 33 -8.78 9.07 5.49
C LEU A 33 -8.37 9.83 4.22
N PRO A 34 -7.72 9.19 3.23
CA PRO A 34 -7.32 9.90 2.01
C PRO A 34 -8.49 10.51 1.26
N LEU A 35 -9.65 9.86 1.27
CA LEU A 35 -10.86 10.38 0.63
C LEU A 35 -11.38 11.64 1.32
N GLY A 36 -11.26 11.70 2.66
CA GLY A 36 -11.59 12.90 3.41
C GLY A 36 -10.76 14.10 2.99
N TYR A 37 -9.46 13.93 2.81
CA TYR A 37 -8.55 14.98 2.33
C TYR A 37 -8.82 15.40 0.90
N LEU A 38 -9.36 14.51 0.06
CA LEU A 38 -9.74 14.80 -1.32
C LEU A 38 -11.14 15.40 -1.45
N GLY A 39 -11.85 15.59 -0.33
CA GLY A 39 -13.21 16.13 -0.34
C GLY A 39 -14.28 15.14 -0.76
N VAL A 40 -13.97 13.85 -0.87
CA VAL A 40 -14.96 12.79 -1.15
C VAL A 40 -15.75 12.51 0.13
N LYS A 41 -17.07 12.64 0.08
CA LYS A 41 -17.96 12.57 1.25
C LYS A 41 -19.13 11.62 1.01
N GLY A 42 -19.85 11.32 2.11
CA GLY A 42 -21.13 10.64 2.10
C GLY A 42 -21.11 9.27 1.45
N GLU A 43 -22.08 8.99 0.61
CA GLU A 43 -22.27 7.69 -0.03
C GLU A 43 -21.09 7.30 -0.94
N GLU A 44 -20.53 8.25 -1.68
CA GLU A 44 -19.38 7.99 -2.54
C GLU A 44 -18.17 7.49 -1.73
N ARG A 45 -17.89 8.14 -0.59
CA ARG A 45 -16.81 7.73 0.30
C ARG A 45 -17.06 6.32 0.86
N ARG A 46 -18.26 6.06 1.37
CA ARG A 46 -18.64 4.75 1.92
C ARG A 46 -18.52 3.64 0.88
N LYS A 47 -19.00 3.89 -0.32
CA LYS A 47 -18.92 2.94 -1.44
C LYS A 47 -17.46 2.60 -1.79
N ARG A 48 -16.63 3.61 -1.97
CA ARG A 48 -15.22 3.40 -2.33
C ARG A 48 -14.43 2.66 -1.25
N VAL A 49 -14.69 2.97 0.02
CA VAL A 49 -14.07 2.26 1.14
C VAL A 49 -14.52 0.79 1.14
N ALA A 50 -15.82 0.53 1.03
CA ALA A 50 -16.36 -0.83 1.02
C ALA A 50 -15.80 -1.68 -0.13
N GLU A 51 -15.77 -1.14 -1.34
CA GLU A 51 -15.19 -1.80 -2.51
C GLU A 51 -13.69 -2.11 -2.32
N THR A 52 -12.95 -1.17 -1.73
CA THR A 52 -11.52 -1.36 -1.46
C THR A 52 -11.28 -2.44 -0.41
N LEU A 53 -12.06 -2.46 0.67
CA LEU A 53 -11.95 -3.50 1.69
C LEU A 53 -12.25 -4.89 1.13
N GLU A 54 -13.26 -5.01 0.28
CA GLU A 54 -13.59 -6.27 -0.40
C GLU A 54 -12.43 -6.73 -1.29
N ARG A 55 -11.90 -5.83 -2.09
CA ARG A 55 -10.76 -6.11 -2.98
C ARG A 55 -9.52 -6.57 -2.20
N MET A 56 -9.29 -6.02 -1.02
CA MET A 56 -8.17 -6.40 -0.15
C MET A 56 -8.48 -7.62 0.74
N GLY A 57 -9.70 -8.17 0.67
CA GLY A 57 -10.08 -9.33 1.45
C GLY A 57 -10.17 -9.07 2.95
N ILE A 58 -10.52 -7.85 3.36
CA ILE A 58 -10.51 -7.44 4.78
C ILE A 58 -11.86 -6.90 5.27
N THR A 59 -12.93 -7.05 4.50
CA THR A 59 -14.27 -6.57 4.84
C THR A 59 -14.75 -7.07 6.21
N HIS A 60 -14.43 -8.32 6.56
CA HIS A 60 -14.81 -8.93 7.83
C HIS A 60 -14.20 -8.26 9.06
N ARG A 61 -13.23 -7.37 8.86
CA ARG A 61 -12.56 -6.59 9.92
C ARG A 61 -12.87 -5.09 9.86
N ALA A 62 -13.87 -4.68 9.09
CA ALA A 62 -14.17 -3.27 8.81
C ALA A 62 -14.38 -2.43 10.07
N SER A 63 -14.97 -2.99 11.13
CA SER A 63 -15.23 -2.31 12.40
C SER A 63 -14.16 -2.53 13.47
N HIS A 64 -13.13 -3.33 13.17
CA HIS A 64 -12.04 -3.58 14.12
C HIS A 64 -11.03 -2.43 14.16
N TYR A 65 -10.32 -2.34 15.27
CA TYR A 65 -9.23 -1.38 15.45
C TYR A 65 -7.87 -2.04 15.20
N PRO A 66 -6.81 -1.26 14.90
CA PRO A 66 -5.50 -1.82 14.58
C PRO A 66 -4.97 -2.83 15.60
N ASN A 67 -5.15 -2.59 16.90
CA ASN A 67 -4.71 -3.48 17.96
C ASN A 67 -5.46 -4.84 18.00
N GLN A 68 -6.53 -4.98 17.26
CA GLN A 68 -7.31 -6.23 17.13
C GLN A 68 -6.93 -7.03 15.88
N LEU A 69 -5.94 -6.57 15.12
CA LEU A 69 -5.54 -7.14 13.85
C LEU A 69 -4.15 -7.79 13.93
N SER A 70 -3.96 -8.88 13.18
CA SER A 70 -2.63 -9.43 12.94
C SER A 70 -1.79 -8.47 12.10
N GLY A 71 -0.47 -8.67 12.06
CA GLY A 71 0.43 -7.87 11.22
C GLY A 71 0.03 -7.91 9.75
N GLY A 72 -0.30 -9.08 9.22
CA GLY A 72 -0.76 -9.24 7.84
C GLY A 72 -2.07 -8.49 7.56
N GLN A 73 -3.01 -8.54 8.49
CA GLN A 73 -4.27 -7.78 8.39
C GLN A 73 -4.01 -6.27 8.44
N GLN A 74 -3.15 -5.82 9.34
CA GLN A 74 -2.77 -4.40 9.41
C GLN A 74 -2.15 -3.91 8.10
N GLN A 75 -1.27 -4.72 7.49
CA GLN A 75 -0.66 -4.33 6.21
C GLN A 75 -1.69 -4.31 5.08
N ARG A 76 -2.66 -5.22 5.06
CA ARG A 76 -3.77 -5.17 4.09
C ARG A 76 -4.60 -3.90 4.24
N VAL A 77 -4.84 -3.45 5.47
CA VAL A 77 -5.53 -2.17 5.75
C VAL A 77 -4.69 -0.99 5.27
N ALA A 78 -3.38 -1.02 5.50
CA ALA A 78 -2.46 0.02 5.02
C ALA A 78 -2.44 0.10 3.48
N ILE A 79 -2.44 -1.05 2.80
CA ILE A 79 -2.54 -1.10 1.34
C ILE A 79 -3.90 -0.58 0.86
N ALA A 80 -4.99 -0.99 1.51
CA ALA A 80 -6.33 -0.47 1.22
C ALA A 80 -6.38 1.06 1.32
N ARG A 81 -5.82 1.63 2.37
CA ARG A 81 -5.70 3.09 2.54
C ARG A 81 -4.88 3.73 1.42
N ALA A 82 -3.80 3.08 1.00
CA ALA A 82 -2.97 3.59 -0.08
C ALA A 82 -3.69 3.61 -1.44
N VAL A 83 -4.57 2.64 -1.71
CA VAL A 83 -5.21 2.48 -3.04
C VAL A 83 -6.62 3.06 -3.13
N VAL A 84 -7.25 3.44 -2.02
CA VAL A 84 -8.65 3.93 -2.00
C VAL A 84 -8.83 5.19 -2.85
N SER A 85 -7.80 6.02 -2.95
CA SER A 85 -7.79 7.23 -3.79
C SER A 85 -7.52 6.96 -5.26
N ARG A 86 -7.30 5.70 -5.63
CA ARG A 86 -6.94 5.26 -7.00
C ARG A 86 -5.67 5.95 -7.52
N PRO A 87 -4.55 5.86 -6.79
CA PRO A 87 -3.30 6.49 -7.23
C PRO A 87 -2.71 5.78 -8.44
N GLY A 88 -1.93 6.51 -9.24
CA GLY A 88 -1.15 5.93 -10.32
C GLY A 88 0.15 5.28 -9.85
N LEU A 89 0.59 5.64 -8.64
CA LEU A 89 1.87 5.20 -8.06
C LEU A 89 1.70 4.80 -6.59
N ILE A 90 2.28 3.66 -6.22
CA ILE A 90 2.45 3.24 -4.83
C ILE A 90 3.94 3.20 -4.51
N LEU A 91 4.32 3.83 -3.40
CA LEU A 91 5.65 3.73 -2.83
C LEU A 91 5.58 2.79 -1.62
N ALA A 92 6.25 1.65 -1.71
CA ALA A 92 6.27 0.63 -0.65
C ALA A 92 7.68 0.56 -0.04
N ASP A 93 7.78 0.86 1.25
CA ASP A 93 9.04 0.83 2.00
C ASP A 93 9.06 -0.37 2.93
N GLU A 94 9.88 -1.37 2.58
CA GLU A 94 9.99 -2.64 3.29
C GLU A 94 8.62 -3.25 3.65
N PRO A 95 7.73 -3.48 2.67
CA PRO A 95 6.32 -3.78 2.95
C PRO A 95 6.07 -5.08 3.71
N THR A 96 7.06 -6.00 3.73
CA THR A 96 6.97 -7.29 4.43
C THR A 96 7.87 -7.37 5.66
N GLY A 97 8.56 -6.29 6.02
CA GLY A 97 9.61 -6.31 7.04
C GLY A 97 9.17 -6.77 8.43
N ASN A 98 7.91 -6.55 8.79
CA ASN A 98 7.32 -6.95 10.08
C ASN A 98 6.37 -8.15 9.96
N LEU A 99 6.41 -8.89 8.84
CA LEU A 99 5.53 -10.02 8.58
C LEU A 99 6.28 -11.34 8.57
N ASP A 100 5.59 -12.42 8.94
CA ASP A 100 6.08 -13.76 8.71
C ASP A 100 6.10 -14.08 7.19
N SER A 101 6.72 -15.19 6.82
CA SER A 101 6.90 -15.55 5.41
C SER A 101 5.58 -15.70 4.65
N LYS A 102 4.58 -16.32 5.28
CA LYS A 102 3.27 -16.53 4.65
C LYS A 102 2.56 -15.20 4.37
N ASN A 103 2.44 -14.36 5.39
CA ASN A 103 1.81 -13.05 5.25
C ASN A 103 2.60 -12.14 4.31
N GLY A 104 3.93 -12.23 4.33
CA GLY A 104 4.79 -11.49 3.40
C GLY A 104 4.51 -11.86 1.94
N ILE A 105 4.39 -13.14 1.63
CA ILE A 105 4.04 -13.61 0.29
C ILE A 105 2.68 -13.07 -0.14
N GLU A 106 1.67 -13.15 0.72
CA GLU A 106 0.32 -12.64 0.42
C GLU A 106 0.33 -11.13 0.13
N VAL A 107 1.09 -10.36 0.89
CA VAL A 107 1.25 -8.91 0.64
C VAL A 107 1.95 -8.65 -0.68
N MET A 108 3.00 -9.38 -1.01
CA MET A 108 3.69 -9.20 -2.30
C MET A 108 2.79 -9.58 -3.49
N GLU A 109 1.99 -10.62 -3.37
CA GLU A 109 1.00 -10.98 -4.39
C GLU A 109 -0.05 -9.88 -4.58
N LEU A 110 -0.51 -9.26 -3.49
CA LEU A 110 -1.41 -8.11 -3.55
C LEU A 110 -0.80 -6.93 -4.33
N LEU A 111 0.43 -6.57 -4.01
CA LEU A 111 1.15 -5.49 -4.71
C LEU A 111 1.34 -5.80 -6.19
N ARG A 112 1.66 -7.05 -6.51
CA ARG A 112 1.80 -7.50 -7.89
C ARG A 112 0.49 -7.43 -8.66
N GLU A 113 -0.62 -7.81 -8.03
CA GLU A 113 -1.95 -7.71 -8.63
C GLU A 113 -2.32 -6.25 -8.93
N LEU A 114 -2.05 -5.34 -8.01
CA LEU A 114 -2.24 -3.90 -8.24
C LEU A 114 -1.42 -3.40 -9.42
N ASN A 115 -0.20 -3.87 -9.56
CA ASN A 115 0.66 -3.54 -10.71
C ASN A 115 0.07 -4.06 -12.02
N ARG A 116 -0.40 -5.29 -12.05
CA ARG A 116 -1.06 -5.88 -13.24
C ARG A 116 -2.29 -5.10 -13.68
N GLU A 117 -2.99 -4.48 -12.74
CA GLU A 117 -4.16 -3.64 -12.99
C GLU A 117 -3.81 -2.23 -13.44
N GLY A 118 -2.54 -1.89 -13.56
CA GLY A 118 -2.05 -0.63 -14.11
C GLY A 118 -1.45 0.34 -13.10
N THR A 119 -1.37 -0.01 -11.81
CA THR A 119 -0.70 0.82 -10.81
C THR A 119 0.81 0.59 -10.86
N THR A 120 1.60 1.64 -10.95
CA THR A 120 3.05 1.55 -10.80
C THR A 120 3.40 1.36 -9.34
N VAL A 121 4.23 0.36 -9.03
CA VAL A 121 4.71 0.11 -7.67
C VAL A 121 6.23 0.30 -7.64
N VAL A 122 6.69 1.21 -6.79
CA VAL A 122 8.11 1.36 -6.47
C VAL A 122 8.33 0.86 -5.05
N MET A 123 9.21 -0.11 -4.91
CA MET A 123 9.46 -0.75 -3.62
C MET A 123 10.93 -0.58 -3.22
N VAL A 124 11.14 -0.21 -1.96
CA VAL A 124 12.46 -0.27 -1.32
C VAL A 124 12.50 -1.54 -0.48
N THR A 125 13.51 -2.38 -0.70
CA THR A 125 13.64 -3.62 0.07
C THR A 125 15.09 -4.09 0.15
N HIS A 126 15.45 -4.76 1.25
CA HIS A 126 16.67 -5.54 1.41
C HIS A 126 16.41 -7.05 1.20
N SER A 127 15.16 -7.44 0.97
CA SER A 127 14.76 -8.84 0.75
C SER A 127 14.92 -9.21 -0.72
N GLN A 128 15.79 -10.19 -1.01
CA GLN A 128 15.91 -10.73 -2.37
C GLN A 128 14.64 -11.42 -2.85
N ARG A 129 13.93 -12.08 -1.93
CA ARG A 129 12.64 -12.69 -2.23
C ARG A 129 11.64 -11.62 -2.72
N ASP A 130 11.50 -10.54 -1.99
CA ASP A 130 10.56 -9.47 -2.35
C ASP A 130 11.00 -8.76 -3.63
N ALA A 131 12.29 -8.50 -3.80
CA ALA A 131 12.84 -7.93 -5.03
C ALA A 131 12.53 -8.78 -6.27
N SER A 132 12.45 -10.11 -6.12
CA SER A 132 12.14 -11.00 -7.24
C SER A 132 10.74 -10.83 -7.84
N TYR A 133 9.83 -10.16 -7.14
CA TYR A 133 8.49 -9.82 -7.67
C TYR A 133 8.53 -8.63 -8.65
N ALA A 134 9.61 -7.86 -8.65
CA ALA A 134 9.72 -6.66 -9.48
C ALA A 134 10.10 -7.01 -10.94
N ASP A 135 9.61 -6.20 -11.87
CA ASP A 135 9.99 -6.29 -13.27
C ASP A 135 11.38 -5.70 -13.52
N ARG A 136 11.79 -4.76 -12.66
CA ARG A 136 13.06 -4.04 -12.76
C ARG A 136 13.64 -3.84 -11.37
N ILE A 137 14.92 -4.15 -11.21
CA ILE A 137 15.64 -3.97 -9.94
C ILE A 137 16.78 -2.98 -10.18
N ILE A 138 16.81 -1.93 -9.35
CA ILE A 138 17.88 -0.94 -9.33
C ILE A 138 18.64 -1.11 -8.04
N ASN A 139 19.92 -1.44 -8.11
CA ASN A 139 20.79 -1.58 -6.96
C ASN A 139 21.51 -0.27 -6.67
N LEU A 140 21.41 0.18 -5.42
CA LEU A 140 22.03 1.42 -4.94
C LEU A 140 23.12 1.09 -3.92
N PHE A 141 24.22 1.82 -4.01
CA PHE A 141 25.29 1.82 -3.02
C PHE A 141 25.80 3.25 -2.82
N ASP A 142 25.83 3.71 -1.56
CA ASP A 142 26.24 5.09 -1.20
C ASP A 142 25.52 6.17 -2.04
N GLY A 143 24.21 5.99 -2.26
CA GLY A 143 23.40 6.95 -3.00
C GLY A 143 23.62 6.95 -4.51
N GLN A 144 24.39 5.99 -5.04
CA GLN A 144 24.65 5.84 -6.47
C GLN A 144 24.09 4.54 -7.01
N ILE A 145 23.63 4.58 -8.25
CA ILE A 145 23.18 3.38 -8.96
C ILE A 145 24.43 2.56 -9.33
N VAL A 146 24.46 1.31 -8.84
CA VAL A 146 25.56 0.36 -9.12
C VAL A 146 25.26 -0.47 -10.35
N ASP A 147 24.06 -1.04 -10.41
CA ASP A 147 23.59 -1.80 -11.57
C ASP A 147 22.05 -1.76 -11.67
N GLU A 148 21.56 -2.28 -12.78
CA GLU A 148 20.13 -2.43 -13.03
C GLU A 148 19.89 -3.81 -13.65
N VAL A 149 18.92 -4.55 -13.08
CA VAL A 149 18.53 -5.87 -13.57
C VAL A 149 17.07 -5.82 -14.01
N LEU A 150 16.84 -6.21 -15.27
CA LEU A 150 15.50 -6.42 -15.79
C LEU A 150 15.13 -7.88 -15.61
N SER A 151 13.94 -8.15 -15.06
CA SER A 151 13.45 -9.52 -15.02
C SER A 151 13.19 -9.99 -16.46
N GLN A 152 13.69 -11.16 -16.79
CA GLN A 152 13.37 -11.78 -18.06
C GLN A 152 11.90 -12.23 -18.02
N LEU A 153 11.11 -11.69 -18.93
CA LEU A 153 9.74 -12.12 -19.15
C LEU A 153 9.68 -13.54 -19.67
#